data_b44f059e50e6e41f5ea7889e68c77262
#
_entry.id   b44f059e50e6e41f5ea7889e68c77262
#
_cell.length_a   1.000
_cell.length_b   1.000
_cell.length_c   1.000
_cell.angle_alpha   90.00
_cell.angle_beta   90.00
_cell.angle_gamma   90.00
#
_symmetry.space_group_name_H-M   'P 1'
#
loop_
_entity.id
_entity.type
_entity.pdbx_description
1 polymer ?
#
loop_
_entity_poly.entity_id
_entity_poly.type
_entity_poly.pdbx_seq_one_letter_code
_entity_poly.pdbx_strand_id
1 'polypeptide(L)'
;MQSTRHIFRTLAPLTACLLAACASTKMEAQWSNPEFGGVKLRDQQVLVACQARDFTVQAVCEDQIASQLAARGVKPLKFAVSNTGTAPTNEAIEAAAKRANARAVFRTTLSTSVPTVSPGPTIGIGVGGGGYRGGAAGGISMPIGGATVSEAYAADTAIVDVATGKLMWSGRASSPTGGDVTSQLSDLTRVMFESLSGSGLF
;
A
#
# COMPACT_ATOMS: atom_id res chain seq x y z
N MET A 1 43.87 53.08 -10.60
CA MET A 1 42.47 52.81 -10.81
C MET A 1 42.37 51.51 -11.58
N GLN A 2 42.41 50.38 -10.95
CA GLN A 2 42.24 49.06 -11.59
C GLN A 2 41.82 48.07 -10.52
N SER A 3 40.96 47.15 -10.91
CA SER A 3 40.67 45.88 -10.26
C SER A 3 39.48 45.82 -9.28
N THR A 4 38.29 45.54 -9.88
CA THR A 4 37.16 44.92 -9.16
C THR A 4 36.32 44.14 -10.16
N ARG A 5 36.81 42.99 -10.66
CA ARG A 5 36.08 42.16 -11.66
C ARG A 5 36.45 40.69 -11.57
N HIS A 6 36.34 40.01 -10.43
CA HIS A 6 36.51 38.54 -10.38
C HIS A 6 35.83 37.84 -9.19
N ILE A 7 34.65 38.26 -8.71
CA ILE A 7 33.98 37.54 -7.58
C ILE A 7 32.53 37.14 -7.94
N PHE A 8 32.24 36.71 -9.16
CA PHE A 8 30.87 36.25 -9.48
C PHE A 8 30.86 35.03 -10.38
N ARG A 9 31.65 33.99 -10.10
CA ARG A 9 31.68 32.81 -10.99
C ARG A 9 31.71 31.44 -10.33
N THR A 10 31.31 31.29 -9.05
CA THR A 10 31.41 29.98 -8.38
C THR A 10 30.18 29.59 -7.53
N LEU A 11 28.97 30.08 -7.86
CA LEU A 11 27.78 29.76 -7.04
C LEU A 11 26.64 29.13 -7.85
N ALA A 12 26.90 28.24 -8.80
CA ALA A 12 25.85 27.66 -9.59
C ALA A 12 26.09 26.19 -9.99
N PRO A 13 26.32 25.26 -9.03
CA PRO A 13 25.82 23.91 -9.26
C PRO A 13 25.33 23.19 -7.98
N LEU A 14 24.55 23.80 -7.09
CA LEU A 14 24.09 23.10 -5.88
C LEU A 14 22.56 22.91 -5.80
N THR A 15 21.82 23.17 -6.86
CA THR A 15 20.34 23.14 -6.81
C THR A 15 19.71 21.97 -7.57
N ALA A 16 20.48 21.01 -8.06
CA ALA A 16 19.97 19.95 -8.96
C ALA A 16 19.66 18.59 -8.29
N CYS A 17 19.75 18.42 -6.98
CA CYS A 17 19.66 17.10 -6.32
C CYS A 17 18.38 16.85 -5.50
N LEU A 18 17.28 17.60 -5.65
CA LEU A 18 16.10 17.49 -4.76
C LEU A 18 14.83 16.94 -5.40
N LEU A 19 14.90 16.27 -6.54
CA LEU A 19 13.73 15.67 -7.17
C LEU A 19 13.79 14.14 -7.24
N ALA A 20 14.36 13.47 -6.25
CA ALA A 20 14.04 12.07 -6.01
C ALA A 20 12.65 12.02 -5.37
N ALA A 21 11.58 12.06 -6.18
CA ALA A 21 10.23 11.78 -5.73
C ALA A 21 10.21 10.32 -5.26
N CYS A 22 10.42 10.10 -3.96
CA CYS A 22 10.20 8.79 -3.36
C CYS A 22 8.73 8.44 -3.60
N ALA A 23 8.47 7.44 -4.44
CA ALA A 23 7.15 6.86 -4.55
C ALA A 23 6.75 6.36 -3.15
N SER A 24 5.71 6.92 -2.58
CA SER A 24 5.23 6.58 -1.24
C SER A 24 3.80 6.06 -1.30
N THR A 25 3.42 5.26 -0.32
CA THR A 25 2.04 4.84 -0.12
C THR A 25 1.15 6.06 0.08
N LYS A 26 0.03 6.12 -0.62
CA LYS A 26 -0.88 7.29 -0.63
C LYS A 26 -2.35 6.90 -0.65
N MET A 27 -3.19 7.78 -0.10
CA MET A 27 -4.62 7.77 -0.39
C MET A 27 -4.87 8.28 -1.81
N GLU A 28 -5.66 7.54 -2.59
CA GLU A 28 -6.07 7.93 -3.94
C GLU A 28 -7.43 8.63 -3.91
N ALA A 29 -8.36 8.10 -3.10
CA ALA A 29 -9.69 8.64 -2.96
C ALA A 29 -10.27 8.27 -1.59
N GLN A 30 -11.16 9.10 -1.07
CA GLN A 30 -11.96 8.79 0.12
C GLN A 30 -13.31 9.48 0.05
N TRP A 31 -14.28 8.90 0.73
CA TRP A 31 -15.60 9.46 0.90
C TRP A 31 -16.16 9.12 2.28
N SER A 32 -16.81 10.08 2.91
CA SER A 32 -17.49 9.93 4.21
C SER A 32 -18.96 10.25 4.06
N ASN A 33 -19.83 9.41 4.59
CA ASN A 33 -21.26 9.67 4.56
C ASN A 33 -21.63 10.69 5.64
N PRO A 34 -22.21 11.85 5.28
CA PRO A 34 -22.59 12.89 6.25
C PRO A 34 -23.60 12.44 7.30
N GLU A 35 -24.44 11.44 6.99
CA GLU A 35 -25.41 10.88 7.94
C GLU A 35 -24.76 10.28 9.18
N PHE A 36 -23.49 9.87 9.07
CA PHE A 36 -22.74 9.23 10.15
C PHE A 36 -21.72 10.15 10.84
N GLY A 37 -21.72 11.45 10.53
CA GLY A 37 -20.77 12.40 11.13
C GLY A 37 -20.81 12.52 12.66
N GLY A 38 -21.91 12.10 13.30
CA GLY A 38 -22.05 12.05 14.75
C GLY A 38 -21.88 10.65 15.36
N VAL A 39 -21.70 9.61 14.54
CA VAL A 39 -21.57 8.24 15.00
C VAL A 39 -20.14 7.98 15.44
N LYS A 40 -19.99 7.37 16.65
CA LYS A 40 -18.67 6.95 17.17
C LYS A 40 -18.58 5.45 17.22
N LEU A 41 -17.49 4.91 16.73
CA LEU A 41 -17.18 3.48 16.78
C LEU A 41 -16.38 3.08 18.03
N ARG A 42 -15.94 4.07 18.83
CA ARG A 42 -15.28 3.82 20.12
C ARG A 42 -16.18 2.95 21.00
N ASP A 43 -15.60 1.98 21.68
CA ASP A 43 -16.24 0.97 22.54
C ASP A 43 -17.23 0.05 21.79
N GLN A 44 -17.40 0.20 20.49
CA GLN A 44 -18.26 -0.65 19.67
C GLN A 44 -17.50 -1.86 19.14
N GLN A 45 -18.24 -2.95 18.89
CA GLN A 45 -17.71 -4.10 18.19
C GLN A 45 -17.71 -3.82 16.67
N VAL A 46 -16.58 -4.03 16.01
CA VAL A 46 -16.42 -3.88 14.58
C VAL A 46 -15.83 -5.17 14.00
N LEU A 47 -16.54 -5.78 13.07
CA LEU A 47 -16.03 -6.95 12.37
C LEU A 47 -15.00 -6.50 11.34
N VAL A 48 -13.80 -7.07 11.39
CA VAL A 48 -12.72 -6.83 10.44
C VAL A 48 -12.67 -8.01 9.47
N ALA A 49 -12.73 -7.73 8.18
CA ALA A 49 -12.61 -8.72 7.14
C ALA A 49 -11.72 -8.20 6.00
N CYS A 50 -10.67 -8.94 5.69
CA CYS A 50 -9.85 -8.71 4.51
C CYS A 50 -10.16 -9.75 3.43
N GLN A 51 -10.17 -9.31 2.19
CA GLN A 51 -10.33 -10.16 1.01
C GLN A 51 -9.04 -10.06 0.20
N ALA A 52 -8.27 -11.14 0.15
CA ALA A 52 -7.04 -11.27 -0.61
C ALA A 52 -6.98 -12.64 -1.28
N ARG A 53 -6.12 -12.79 -2.30
CA ARG A 53 -5.88 -14.09 -2.95
C ARG A 53 -5.11 -15.05 -2.05
N ASP A 54 -4.20 -14.52 -1.26
CA ASP A 54 -3.35 -15.28 -0.36
C ASP A 54 -3.87 -15.19 1.07
N PHE A 55 -3.98 -16.34 1.74
CA PHE A 55 -4.48 -16.43 3.11
C PHE A 55 -3.57 -15.70 4.11
N THR A 56 -2.25 -15.77 3.92
CA THR A 56 -1.29 -15.10 4.81
C THR A 56 -1.43 -13.59 4.70
N VAL A 57 -1.55 -13.08 3.47
CA VAL A 57 -1.81 -11.66 3.19
C VAL A 57 -3.11 -11.20 3.83
N GLN A 58 -4.16 -12.01 3.74
CA GLN A 58 -5.44 -11.74 4.39
C GLN A 58 -5.29 -11.65 5.91
N ALA A 59 -4.65 -12.63 6.54
CA ALA A 59 -4.45 -12.67 7.99
C ALA A 59 -3.63 -11.48 8.49
N VAL A 60 -2.54 -11.13 7.81
CA VAL A 60 -1.72 -9.95 8.14
C VAL A 60 -2.53 -8.66 8.01
N CYS A 61 -3.34 -8.52 6.97
CA CYS A 61 -4.24 -7.37 6.78
C CYS A 61 -5.22 -7.24 7.96
N GLU A 62 -5.89 -8.32 8.33
CA GLU A 62 -6.85 -8.33 9.45
C GLU A 62 -6.18 -7.99 10.78
N ASP A 63 -4.98 -8.53 11.04
CA ASP A 63 -4.23 -8.24 12.27
C ASP A 63 -3.83 -6.77 12.37
N GLN A 64 -3.37 -6.19 11.28
CA GLN A 64 -2.97 -4.79 11.25
C GLN A 64 -4.16 -3.85 11.45
N ILE A 65 -5.28 -4.09 10.75
CA ILE A 65 -6.50 -3.29 10.90
C ILE A 65 -7.06 -3.44 12.31
N ALA A 66 -7.12 -4.67 12.85
CA ALA A 66 -7.60 -4.91 14.22
C ALA A 66 -6.74 -4.17 15.25
N SER A 67 -5.42 -4.19 15.11
CA SER A 67 -4.50 -3.44 15.98
C SER A 67 -4.77 -1.94 15.94
N GLN A 68 -4.95 -1.36 14.76
CA GLN A 68 -5.23 0.07 14.58
C GLN A 68 -6.60 0.47 15.16
N LEU A 69 -7.61 -0.38 15.03
CA LEU A 69 -8.93 -0.18 15.64
C LEU A 69 -8.85 -0.23 17.15
N ALA A 70 -8.17 -1.25 17.71
CA ALA A 70 -7.99 -1.39 19.14
C ALA A 70 -7.26 -0.19 19.77
N ALA A 71 -6.23 0.33 19.09
CA ALA A 71 -5.51 1.54 19.52
C ALA A 71 -6.41 2.79 19.60
N ARG A 72 -7.55 2.78 18.90
CA ARG A 72 -8.57 3.86 18.91
C ARG A 72 -9.77 3.57 19.84
N GLY A 73 -9.66 2.52 20.65
CA GLY A 73 -10.70 2.12 21.61
C GLY A 73 -11.89 1.39 20.98
N VAL A 74 -11.77 0.90 19.76
CA VAL A 74 -12.76 0.03 19.12
C VAL A 74 -12.51 -1.42 19.55
N LYS A 75 -13.53 -2.24 19.61
CA LYS A 75 -13.44 -3.68 19.91
C LYS A 75 -13.45 -4.48 18.59
N PRO A 76 -12.27 -4.79 18.00
CA PRO A 76 -12.22 -5.50 16.74
C PRO A 76 -12.55 -6.98 16.92
N LEU A 77 -13.35 -7.50 16.00
CA LEU A 77 -13.59 -8.94 15.82
C LEU A 77 -13.03 -9.33 14.47
N LYS A 78 -12.12 -10.29 14.41
CA LYS A 78 -11.62 -10.78 13.12
C LYS A 78 -12.63 -11.75 12.51
N PHE A 79 -12.81 -11.66 11.19
CA PHE A 79 -13.62 -12.64 10.47
C PHE A 79 -12.92 -14.00 10.54
N ALA A 80 -13.66 -15.02 11.02
CA ALA A 80 -13.10 -16.37 11.08
C ALA A 80 -12.98 -16.93 9.65
N VAL A 81 -11.78 -16.93 9.12
CA VAL A 81 -11.49 -17.47 7.79
C VAL A 81 -11.51 -18.99 7.84
N SER A 82 -12.31 -19.60 6.98
CA SER A 82 -12.18 -21.04 6.72
C SER A 82 -11.00 -21.25 5.76
N ASN A 83 -10.15 -22.24 6.07
CA ASN A 83 -8.96 -22.60 5.28
C ASN A 83 -9.31 -23.18 3.87
N THR A 84 -10.40 -22.73 3.28
CA THR A 84 -10.89 -23.23 1.98
C THR A 84 -10.19 -22.59 0.79
N GLY A 85 -9.25 -21.67 1.02
CA GLY A 85 -8.53 -20.99 -0.06
C GLY A 85 -9.36 -19.99 -0.88
N THR A 86 -10.60 -19.74 -0.46
CA THR A 86 -11.51 -18.80 -1.13
C THR A 86 -11.72 -17.57 -0.25
N ALA A 87 -11.56 -16.38 -0.82
CA ALA A 87 -11.86 -15.12 -0.13
C ALA A 87 -13.34 -15.12 0.31
N PRO A 88 -13.66 -14.60 1.51
CA PRO A 88 -15.04 -14.55 2.00
C PRO A 88 -15.90 -13.66 1.09
N THR A 89 -17.14 -14.09 0.86
CA THR A 89 -18.11 -13.26 0.14
C THR A 89 -18.66 -12.15 1.05
N ASN A 90 -19.20 -11.11 0.45
CA ASN A 90 -19.79 -10.00 1.20
C ASN A 90 -20.95 -10.46 2.08
N GLU A 91 -21.78 -11.37 1.57
CA GLU A 91 -22.92 -11.95 2.28
C GLU A 91 -22.48 -12.75 3.51
N ALA A 92 -21.39 -13.52 3.38
CA ALA A 92 -20.80 -14.26 4.51
C ALA A 92 -20.28 -13.32 5.60
N ILE A 93 -19.61 -12.24 5.20
CA ILE A 93 -19.09 -11.19 6.12
C ILE A 93 -20.26 -10.52 6.85
N GLU A 94 -21.30 -10.10 6.14
CA GLU A 94 -22.48 -9.45 6.73
C GLU A 94 -23.24 -10.38 7.69
N ALA A 95 -23.40 -11.64 7.30
CA ALA A 95 -24.04 -12.65 8.16
C ALA A 95 -23.21 -12.88 9.45
N ALA A 96 -21.89 -12.89 9.34
CA ALA A 96 -21.01 -13.01 10.51
C ALA A 96 -21.10 -11.78 11.41
N ALA A 97 -21.14 -10.58 10.85
CA ALA A 97 -21.27 -9.33 11.58
C ALA A 97 -22.60 -9.27 12.37
N LYS A 98 -23.69 -9.67 11.75
CA LYS A 98 -25.01 -9.74 12.41
C LYS A 98 -25.01 -10.74 13.57
N ARG A 99 -24.43 -11.95 13.37
CA ARG A 99 -24.33 -12.98 14.42
C ARG A 99 -23.48 -12.51 15.62
N ALA A 100 -22.43 -11.73 15.32
CA ALA A 100 -21.54 -11.19 16.33
C ALA A 100 -22.07 -9.91 17.00
N ASN A 101 -23.26 -9.41 16.62
CA ASN A 101 -23.81 -8.13 17.05
C ASN A 101 -22.81 -6.97 16.83
N ALA A 102 -22.05 -7.01 15.74
CA ALA A 102 -21.13 -5.95 15.40
C ALA A 102 -21.88 -4.70 14.98
N ARG A 103 -21.40 -3.51 15.40
CA ARG A 103 -21.95 -2.21 15.00
C ARG A 103 -21.67 -1.90 13.54
N ALA A 104 -20.47 -2.25 13.10
CA ALA A 104 -20.03 -2.01 11.74
C ALA A 104 -19.13 -3.15 11.23
N VAL A 105 -19.01 -3.22 9.90
CA VAL A 105 -18.03 -4.05 9.21
C VAL A 105 -16.95 -3.14 8.64
N PHE A 106 -15.69 -3.43 8.96
CA PHE A 106 -14.52 -2.88 8.30
C PHE A 106 -14.03 -3.90 7.28
N ARG A 107 -14.37 -3.68 6.01
CA ARG A 107 -14.02 -4.58 4.91
C ARG A 107 -12.95 -3.96 4.05
N THR A 108 -11.88 -4.70 3.79
CA THR A 108 -10.79 -4.30 2.90
C THR A 108 -10.59 -5.35 1.82
N THR A 109 -10.64 -4.95 0.56
CA THR A 109 -10.28 -5.79 -0.58
C THR A 109 -8.88 -5.40 -1.04
N LEU A 110 -7.96 -6.37 -1.01
CA LEU A 110 -6.60 -6.18 -1.48
C LEU A 110 -6.48 -6.67 -2.93
N SER A 111 -5.94 -5.82 -3.77
CA SER A 111 -5.57 -6.14 -5.14
C SER A 111 -4.09 -5.88 -5.37
N THR A 112 -3.47 -6.71 -6.21
CA THR A 112 -2.07 -6.52 -6.63
C THR A 112 -2.04 -5.96 -8.04
N SER A 113 -1.08 -5.07 -8.29
CA SER A 113 -0.74 -4.66 -9.66
C SER A 113 -0.03 -5.81 -10.40
N VAL A 114 0.04 -5.70 -11.71
CA VAL A 114 0.84 -6.66 -12.51
C VAL A 114 2.28 -6.63 -11.99
N PRO A 115 2.88 -7.80 -11.71
CA PRO A 115 4.25 -7.88 -11.22
C PRO A 115 5.21 -7.19 -12.20
N THR A 116 6.04 -6.29 -11.70
CA THR A 116 7.13 -5.71 -12.49
C THR A 116 8.36 -6.57 -12.29
N VAL A 117 8.83 -7.19 -13.36
CA VAL A 117 10.08 -7.95 -13.36
C VAL A 117 11.21 -6.99 -13.67
N SER A 118 12.03 -6.67 -12.68
CA SER A 118 13.26 -5.91 -12.89
C SER A 118 14.40 -6.90 -13.14
N PRO A 119 15.03 -6.87 -14.33
CA PRO A 119 16.24 -7.67 -14.55
C PRO A 119 17.32 -7.20 -13.59
N GLY A 120 17.98 -8.15 -12.93
CA GLY A 120 19.11 -7.87 -12.06
C GLY A 120 20.26 -7.15 -12.79
N PRO A 121 21.24 -6.60 -12.06
CA PRO A 121 22.38 -5.94 -12.67
C PRO A 121 23.10 -6.89 -13.63
N THR A 122 23.37 -6.41 -14.84
CA THR A 122 24.09 -7.17 -15.87
C THR A 122 25.57 -6.75 -15.86
N ILE A 123 26.47 -7.71 -15.76
CA ILE A 123 27.89 -7.45 -16.02
C ILE A 123 28.18 -7.79 -17.47
N GLY A 124 28.50 -6.78 -18.25
CA GLY A 124 29.02 -6.94 -19.60
C GLY A 124 30.54 -7.22 -19.56
N ILE A 125 30.97 -8.40 -19.94
CA ILE A 125 32.40 -8.67 -20.18
C ILE A 125 32.68 -8.30 -21.62
N GLY A 126 33.16 -7.07 -21.83
CA GLY A 126 33.67 -6.64 -23.12
C GLY A 126 35.10 -7.15 -23.29
N VAL A 127 35.34 -8.09 -24.20
CA VAL A 127 36.70 -8.41 -24.66
C VAL A 127 37.10 -7.36 -25.70
N GLY A 128 37.77 -6.29 -25.23
CA GLY A 128 38.34 -5.28 -26.09
C GLY A 128 39.62 -5.79 -26.72
N GLY A 129 39.56 -6.34 -27.93
CA GLY A 129 40.70 -6.55 -28.78
C GLY A 129 40.96 -5.30 -29.63
N GLY A 130 42.03 -4.54 -29.33
CA GLY A 130 42.46 -3.42 -30.13
C GLY A 130 42.94 -3.91 -31.49
N GLY A 131 42.25 -3.51 -32.59
CA GLY A 131 42.63 -3.72 -33.96
C GLY A 131 41.97 -2.68 -34.84
N TYR A 132 42.78 -1.91 -35.53
CA TYR A 132 42.36 -0.95 -36.59
C TYR A 132 41.57 -1.69 -37.66
N ARG A 133 40.29 -1.40 -37.83
CA ARG A 133 39.28 -1.70 -38.85
C ARG A 133 38.13 -2.56 -38.35
N GLY A 134 36.99 -1.91 -38.18
CA GLY A 134 35.63 -2.44 -38.36
C GLY A 134 35.37 -3.86 -37.80
N GLY A 135 35.34 -4.03 -36.48
CA GLY A 135 34.92 -5.29 -35.87
C GLY A 135 33.74 -5.05 -34.97
N ALA A 136 32.63 -5.73 -35.19
CA ALA A 136 31.50 -5.78 -34.30
C ALA A 136 31.96 -6.39 -32.94
N ALA A 137 31.99 -5.60 -31.89
CA ALA A 137 32.27 -6.07 -30.53
C ALA A 137 31.00 -6.82 -30.01
N GLY A 138 31.04 -8.16 -30.08
CA GLY A 138 30.07 -9.00 -29.43
C GLY A 138 30.38 -9.07 -27.94
N GLY A 139 29.70 -8.28 -27.12
CA GLY A 139 29.73 -8.43 -25.67
C GLY A 139 28.67 -9.44 -25.23
N ILE A 140 29.06 -10.43 -24.41
CA ILE A 140 28.11 -11.30 -23.74
C ILE A 140 27.78 -10.63 -22.41
N SER A 141 26.52 -10.18 -22.25
CA SER A 141 26.01 -9.70 -20.97
C SER A 141 25.33 -10.86 -20.25
N MET A 142 25.85 -11.23 -19.08
CA MET A 142 25.21 -12.20 -18.18
C MET A 142 24.54 -11.45 -17.04
N PRO A 143 23.24 -11.70 -16.78
CA PRO A 143 22.60 -11.16 -15.57
C PRO A 143 23.21 -11.85 -14.34
N ILE A 144 23.76 -11.08 -13.42
CA ILE A 144 24.22 -11.55 -12.12
C ILE A 144 23.16 -11.15 -11.11
N GLY A 145 22.43 -12.14 -10.61
CA GLY A 145 21.32 -11.96 -9.67
C GLY A 145 20.00 -12.38 -10.29
N GLY A 146 19.16 -13.02 -9.50
CA GLY A 146 17.80 -13.37 -9.92
C GLY A 146 16.99 -12.12 -10.25
N ALA A 147 16.07 -12.26 -11.20
CA ALA A 147 15.06 -11.21 -11.46
C ALA A 147 14.27 -10.98 -10.17
N THR A 148 14.20 -9.74 -9.71
CA THR A 148 13.31 -9.36 -8.61
C THR A 148 11.91 -9.10 -9.14
N VAL A 149 10.93 -9.86 -8.62
CA VAL A 149 9.53 -9.61 -8.90
C VAL A 149 9.03 -8.67 -7.80
N SER A 150 8.59 -7.48 -8.19
CA SER A 150 8.03 -6.49 -7.27
C SER A 150 6.55 -6.30 -7.58
N GLU A 151 5.71 -6.48 -6.57
CA GLU A 151 4.28 -6.22 -6.64
C GLU A 151 3.95 -4.95 -5.84
N ALA A 152 2.97 -4.18 -6.31
CA ALA A 152 2.34 -3.12 -5.55
C ALA A 152 0.96 -3.57 -5.08
N TYR A 153 0.57 -3.16 -3.89
CA TYR A 153 -0.76 -3.45 -3.36
C TYR A 153 -1.64 -2.21 -3.42
N ALA A 154 -2.92 -2.42 -3.72
CA ALA A 154 -3.96 -1.43 -3.51
C ALA A 154 -5.00 -2.00 -2.55
N ALA A 155 -5.49 -1.15 -1.64
CA ALA A 155 -6.50 -1.47 -0.66
C ALA A 155 -7.75 -0.62 -0.90
N ASP A 156 -8.85 -1.29 -1.25
CA ASP A 156 -10.18 -0.71 -1.31
C ASP A 156 -10.91 -1.04 -0.01
N THR A 157 -11.17 -0.04 0.81
CA THR A 157 -11.76 -0.20 2.13
C THR A 157 -13.13 0.43 2.21
N ALA A 158 -14.06 -0.27 2.86
CA ALA A 158 -15.40 0.21 3.16
C ALA A 158 -15.75 -0.07 4.63
N ILE A 159 -16.34 0.92 5.30
CA ILE A 159 -16.96 0.75 6.62
C ILE A 159 -18.47 0.81 6.42
N VAL A 160 -19.17 -0.26 6.78
CA VAL A 160 -20.60 -0.42 6.57
C VAL A 160 -21.29 -0.59 7.91
N ASP A 161 -22.34 0.17 8.15
CA ASP A 161 -23.23 0.01 9.31
C ASP A 161 -24.05 -1.29 9.18
N VAL A 162 -23.92 -2.18 10.14
CA VAL A 162 -24.59 -3.50 10.11
C VAL A 162 -26.12 -3.38 10.23
N ALA A 163 -26.61 -2.39 10.96
CA ALA A 163 -28.05 -2.20 11.19
C ALA A 163 -28.79 -1.73 9.94
N THR A 164 -28.19 -0.82 9.19
CA THR A 164 -28.82 -0.19 8.01
C THR A 164 -28.29 -0.68 6.67
N GLY A 165 -27.13 -1.37 6.66
CA GLY A 165 -26.41 -1.73 5.45
C GLY A 165 -25.80 -0.53 4.69
N LYS A 166 -25.86 0.68 5.28
CA LYS A 166 -25.35 1.89 4.64
C LYS A 166 -23.85 2.01 4.78
N LEU A 167 -23.20 2.50 3.73
CA LEU A 167 -21.80 2.88 3.74
C LEU A 167 -21.60 4.08 4.66
N MET A 168 -20.70 3.96 5.63
CA MET A 168 -20.30 5.04 6.54
C MET A 168 -19.09 5.80 6.00
N TRP A 169 -18.11 5.05 5.47
CA TRP A 169 -16.88 5.58 4.90
C TRP A 169 -16.33 4.62 3.87
N SER A 170 -15.66 5.15 2.86
CA SER A 170 -14.87 4.36 1.93
C SER A 170 -13.60 5.09 1.54
N GLY A 171 -12.57 4.32 1.21
CA GLY A 171 -11.30 4.87 0.76
C GLY A 171 -10.50 3.85 -0.04
N ARG A 172 -9.69 4.38 -0.96
CA ARG A 172 -8.73 3.63 -1.76
C ARG A 172 -7.34 4.17 -1.52
N ALA A 173 -6.41 3.27 -1.19
CA ALA A 173 -5.00 3.57 -1.03
C ALA A 173 -4.16 2.65 -1.91
N SER A 174 -2.99 3.11 -2.33
CA SER A 174 -2.03 2.31 -3.09
C SER A 174 -0.62 2.44 -2.53
N SER A 175 0.14 1.33 -2.57
CA SER A 175 1.56 1.30 -2.28
C SER A 175 2.39 1.38 -3.56
N PRO A 176 3.64 1.86 -3.51
CA PRO A 176 4.57 1.71 -4.62
C PRO A 176 4.99 0.24 -4.77
N THR A 177 5.58 -0.09 -5.90
CA THR A 177 6.25 -1.38 -6.11
C THR A 177 7.51 -1.47 -5.24
N GLY A 178 7.75 -2.62 -4.64
CA GLY A 178 8.95 -2.90 -3.83
C GLY A 178 8.66 -2.97 -2.33
N GLY A 179 9.63 -3.47 -1.57
CA GLY A 179 9.45 -3.81 -0.17
C GLY A 179 8.77 -5.17 0.05
N ASP A 180 8.72 -5.61 1.29
CA ASP A 180 7.99 -6.83 1.65
C ASP A 180 6.49 -6.53 1.83
N VAL A 181 5.67 -7.57 1.72
CA VAL A 181 4.21 -7.49 1.81
C VAL A 181 3.75 -6.87 3.14
N THR A 182 4.39 -7.24 4.24
CA THR A 182 4.01 -6.78 5.58
C THR A 182 4.20 -5.27 5.72
N SER A 183 5.34 -4.75 5.24
CA SER A 183 5.62 -3.31 5.22
C SER A 183 4.63 -2.55 4.35
N GLN A 184 4.33 -3.06 3.14
CA GLN A 184 3.35 -2.43 2.25
C GLN A 184 1.95 -2.38 2.88
N LEU A 185 1.49 -3.48 3.50
CA LEU A 185 0.20 -3.52 4.21
C LEU A 185 0.18 -2.58 5.42
N SER A 186 1.29 -2.48 6.15
CA SER A 186 1.44 -1.55 7.27
C SER A 186 1.28 -0.11 6.82
N ASP A 187 1.96 0.27 5.74
CA ASP A 187 1.86 1.62 5.18
C ASP A 187 0.47 1.93 4.63
N LEU A 188 -0.17 0.98 3.92
CA LEU A 188 -1.54 1.13 3.45
C LEU A 188 -2.50 1.34 4.63
N THR A 189 -2.38 0.52 5.67
CA THR A 189 -3.21 0.63 6.86
C THR A 189 -3.00 1.97 7.56
N ARG A 190 -1.75 2.42 7.72
CA ARG A 190 -1.42 3.71 8.32
C ARG A 190 -2.09 4.86 7.56
N VAL A 191 -1.89 4.93 6.24
CA VAL A 191 -2.45 6.01 5.40
C VAL A 191 -3.99 6.01 5.42
N MET A 192 -4.62 4.82 5.40
CA MET A 192 -6.08 4.70 5.53
C MET A 192 -6.57 5.24 6.88
N PHE A 193 -5.91 4.89 8.00
CA PHE A 193 -6.33 5.34 9.32
C PHE A 193 -6.03 6.83 9.58
N GLU A 194 -4.97 7.38 8.98
CA GLU A 194 -4.73 8.83 8.96
C GLU A 194 -5.88 9.56 8.27
N SER A 195 -6.27 9.10 7.09
CA SER A 195 -7.41 9.63 6.33
C SER A 195 -8.73 9.48 7.09
N LEU A 196 -8.96 8.32 7.68
CA LEU A 196 -10.17 7.99 8.45
C LEU A 196 -10.31 8.84 9.72
N SER A 197 -9.22 9.34 10.28
CA SER A 197 -9.22 10.21 11.47
C SER A 197 -10.00 11.51 11.22
N GLY A 198 -10.04 12.00 9.98
CA GLY A 198 -10.85 13.15 9.58
C GLY A 198 -12.34 12.89 9.42
N SER A 199 -12.79 11.61 9.42
CA SER A 199 -14.19 11.24 9.21
C SER A 199 -15.09 11.46 10.43
N GLY A 200 -14.49 11.59 11.62
CA GLY A 200 -15.22 11.72 12.88
C GLY A 200 -15.80 10.42 13.45
N LEU A 201 -15.47 9.25 12.88
CA LEU A 201 -15.95 7.94 13.35
C LEU A 201 -15.24 7.41 14.60
N PHE A 202 -14.10 8.01 15.01
CA PHE A 202 -13.31 7.64 16.19
C PHE A 202 -13.20 8.76 17.21
#